data_d77eac29aea249856a8ebfa5026d25d9
#
_entry.id   d77eac29aea249856a8ebfa5026d25d9
#
_cell.length_a   1.000
_cell.length_b   1.000
_cell.length_c   1.000
_cell.angle_alpha   90.00
_cell.angle_beta   90.00
_cell.angle_gamma   90.00
#
_symmetry.space_group_name_H-M   'P 1'
#
loop_
_entity.id
_entity.type
_entity.pdbx_description
1 polymer ?
#
loop_
_entity_poly.entity_id
_entity_poly.type
_entity_poly.pdbx_seq_one_letter_code
_entity_poly.pdbx_strand_id
1 'polypeptide(L)'
;AMSAEQIASQMYDIACSFGLSAGTNPSWIEISGLSENMGKAMEIVEGLIAGAQPNEEILQNLKGDMIKSRADAKLNQSRCFGALQRYMIYGSDFIRRTTLTDPALQGLTSEQLLAKIGDLMGKQHEVLYYGPQDEAEVKAALAAHHKVAADLQPLGKKFSTLQPTDENKVMLAQYDAKQLYYMQYSNRGEKFDLAADPQITLYNEYFGGGMNTIVFQEMREARGLAYSAWANLAIPTNAKGDYYYMAFIATQNDKMQKAIEAFDEIINNMPESEKAFDIAKEALISRLRTERTVKDGVLWSYIRMRDLGLTEPRGKQIFEKAQQMTLADVKAAQEKWVKGRKYVYGILGDIQDLDLNYLKTLGPIQTVTQEEIFGY
;
A
#
# COMPACT_ATOMS: atom_id res chain seq x y z
N ALA A 1 20.47 29.88 -7.68
CA ALA A 1 19.51 29.00 -7.04
C ALA A 1 19.30 29.44 -5.60
N MET A 2 18.07 29.39 -5.09
CA MET A 2 17.77 29.67 -3.68
C MET A 2 18.19 28.47 -2.82
N SER A 3 18.67 28.73 -1.60
CA SER A 3 18.90 27.66 -0.64
C SER A 3 17.58 27.11 -0.10
N ALA A 4 17.61 25.91 0.51
CA ALA A 4 16.43 25.32 1.15
C ALA A 4 15.85 26.26 2.24
N GLU A 5 16.72 26.92 3.00
CA GLU A 5 16.33 27.88 4.02
C GLU A 5 15.64 29.11 3.44
N GLN A 6 16.15 29.64 2.32
CA GLN A 6 15.53 30.77 1.61
C GLN A 6 14.14 30.42 1.09
N ILE A 7 13.97 29.21 0.55
CA ILE A 7 12.67 28.73 0.06
C ILE A 7 11.71 28.56 1.24
N ALA A 8 12.15 27.94 2.31
CA ALA A 8 11.34 27.76 3.52
C ALA A 8 10.91 29.10 4.11
N SER A 9 11.81 30.11 4.17
CA SER A 9 11.48 31.45 4.62
C SER A 9 10.45 32.13 3.73
N GLN A 10 10.63 32.07 2.41
CA GLN A 10 9.66 32.66 1.48
C GLN A 10 8.26 32.05 1.56
N MET A 11 8.18 30.71 1.73
CA MET A 11 6.90 30.03 1.92
C MET A 11 6.27 30.39 3.27
N TYR A 12 7.09 30.50 4.33
CA TYR A 12 6.63 30.92 5.65
C TYR A 12 6.07 32.35 5.64
N ASP A 13 6.74 33.29 4.98
CA ASP A 13 6.34 34.70 4.87
C ASP A 13 4.95 34.90 4.21
N ILE A 14 4.55 33.95 3.38
CA ILE A 14 3.23 33.92 2.74
C ILE A 14 2.26 32.95 3.39
N ALA A 15 2.60 32.40 4.58
CA ALA A 15 1.82 31.41 5.29
C ALA A 15 1.41 30.20 4.42
N CYS A 16 2.35 29.70 3.61
CA CYS A 16 2.18 28.55 2.74
C CYS A 16 3.24 27.49 3.04
N SER A 17 2.95 26.27 2.64
CA SER A 17 3.88 25.14 2.64
C SER A 17 3.73 24.32 1.35
N PHE A 18 4.73 23.51 1.03
CA PHE A 18 4.64 22.57 -0.06
C PHE A 18 5.24 21.22 0.31
N GLY A 19 4.78 20.19 -0.39
CA GLY A 19 5.30 18.83 -0.29
C GLY A 19 5.50 18.23 -1.68
N LEU A 20 6.49 17.36 -1.80
CA LEU A 20 6.77 16.62 -3.02
C LEU A 20 6.75 15.13 -2.69
N SER A 21 6.06 14.35 -3.50
CA SER A 21 6.08 12.90 -3.39
C SER A 21 6.26 12.26 -4.75
N ALA A 22 7.20 11.35 -4.84
CA ALA A 22 7.44 10.55 -6.04
C ALA A 22 7.34 9.07 -5.69
N GLY A 23 6.58 8.32 -6.49
CA GLY A 23 6.35 6.91 -6.25
C GLY A 23 5.96 6.17 -7.51
N THR A 24 5.64 4.89 -7.35
CA THR A 24 5.12 4.07 -8.45
C THR A 24 3.68 4.43 -8.82
N ASN A 25 3.00 5.28 -7.98
CA ASN A 25 1.57 5.54 -8.14
C ASN A 25 1.12 6.75 -7.30
N PRO A 26 0.53 7.78 -7.83
CA PRO A 26 1.15 8.77 -8.71
C PRO A 26 2.21 9.60 -7.97
N SER A 27 3.01 10.39 -8.69
CA SER A 27 3.79 11.46 -8.08
C SER A 27 2.92 12.70 -7.96
N TRP A 28 3.09 13.48 -6.88
CA TRP A 28 2.34 14.73 -6.69
C TRP A 28 3.19 15.84 -6.09
N ILE A 29 2.78 17.05 -6.38
CA ILE A 29 3.22 18.27 -5.73
C ILE A 29 2.00 18.82 -5.00
N GLU A 30 2.13 19.06 -3.71
CA GLU A 30 1.11 19.63 -2.87
C GLU A 30 1.54 21.03 -2.42
N ILE A 31 0.63 21.99 -2.53
CA ILE A 31 0.80 23.33 -1.98
C ILE A 31 -0.39 23.58 -1.07
N SER A 32 -0.13 24.01 0.17
CA SER A 32 -1.17 24.36 1.13
C SER A 32 -0.86 25.69 1.81
N GLY A 33 -1.91 26.44 2.16
CA GLY A 33 -1.76 27.73 2.82
C GLY A 33 -2.95 28.66 2.61
N LEU A 34 -2.71 29.95 2.72
CA LEU A 34 -3.74 30.98 2.48
C LEU A 34 -4.07 31.05 0.99
N SER A 35 -5.36 30.98 0.66
CA SER A 35 -5.83 30.95 -0.72
C SER A 35 -5.44 32.18 -1.54
N GLU A 36 -5.37 33.36 -0.91
CA GLU A 36 -4.91 34.62 -1.53
C GLU A 36 -3.45 34.56 -1.99
N ASN A 37 -2.64 33.68 -1.39
CA ASN A 37 -1.22 33.50 -1.72
C ASN A 37 -0.96 32.33 -2.67
N MET A 38 -1.99 31.65 -3.19
CA MET A 38 -1.87 30.47 -4.05
C MET A 38 -0.96 30.73 -5.27
N GLY A 39 -1.17 31.85 -5.99
CA GLY A 39 -0.37 32.19 -7.14
C GLY A 39 1.12 32.36 -6.83
N LYS A 40 1.41 33.09 -5.74
CA LYS A 40 2.80 33.32 -5.29
C LYS A 40 3.47 32.03 -4.83
N ALA A 41 2.73 31.16 -4.14
CA ALA A 41 3.24 29.87 -3.72
C ALA A 41 3.55 28.96 -4.91
N MET A 42 2.71 28.94 -5.95
CA MET A 42 2.99 28.25 -7.21
C MET A 42 4.25 28.77 -7.89
N GLU A 43 4.42 30.10 -7.98
CA GLU A 43 5.63 30.71 -8.56
C GLU A 43 6.91 30.30 -7.82
N ILE A 44 6.88 30.23 -6.48
CA ILE A 44 8.03 29.79 -5.68
C ILE A 44 8.36 28.33 -5.98
N VAL A 45 7.36 27.44 -5.96
CA VAL A 45 7.56 26.00 -6.19
C VAL A 45 8.00 25.69 -7.61
N GLU A 46 7.38 26.31 -8.61
CA GLU A 46 7.78 26.15 -10.02
C GLU A 46 9.14 26.80 -10.29
N GLY A 47 9.41 27.95 -9.67
CA GLY A 47 10.72 28.57 -9.70
C GLY A 47 11.82 27.69 -9.09
N LEU A 48 11.53 26.96 -8.01
CA LEU A 48 12.43 25.98 -7.44
C LEU A 48 12.73 24.85 -8.43
N ILE A 49 11.71 24.28 -9.05
CA ILE A 49 11.86 23.17 -9.99
C ILE A 49 12.63 23.62 -11.24
N ALA A 50 12.26 24.76 -11.83
CA ALA A 50 12.90 25.28 -13.03
C ALA A 50 14.31 25.82 -12.79
N GLY A 51 14.57 26.36 -11.59
CA GLY A 51 15.84 26.99 -11.22
C GLY A 51 16.82 26.11 -10.47
N ALA A 52 16.47 24.84 -10.22
CA ALA A 52 17.33 23.91 -9.51
C ALA A 52 18.68 23.72 -10.24
N GLN A 53 19.77 23.76 -9.49
CA GLN A 53 21.12 23.60 -10.03
C GLN A 53 21.72 22.29 -9.52
N PRO A 54 22.58 21.66 -10.34
CA PRO A 54 23.31 20.48 -9.88
C PRO A 54 24.10 20.77 -8.59
N ASN A 55 24.04 19.84 -7.65
CA ASN A 55 24.81 19.90 -6.41
C ASN A 55 25.29 18.50 -6.01
N GLU A 56 26.52 18.17 -6.40
CA GLU A 56 27.09 16.86 -6.15
C GLU A 56 27.39 16.61 -4.66
N GLU A 57 27.74 17.63 -3.88
CA GLU A 57 27.99 17.49 -2.45
C GLU A 57 26.72 17.04 -1.71
N ILE A 58 25.59 17.73 -1.95
CA ILE A 58 24.30 17.35 -1.36
C ILE A 58 23.89 15.95 -1.84
N LEU A 59 24.10 15.62 -3.13
CA LEU A 59 23.79 14.30 -3.66
C LEU A 59 24.63 13.22 -3.00
N GLN A 60 25.94 13.44 -2.75
CA GLN A 60 26.79 12.46 -2.06
C GLN A 60 26.32 12.22 -0.62
N ASN A 61 25.93 13.27 0.10
CA ASN A 61 25.36 13.15 1.44
C ASN A 61 24.07 12.31 1.42
N LEU A 62 23.14 12.61 0.51
CA LEU A 62 21.90 11.84 0.32
C LEU A 62 22.17 10.37 0.00
N LYS A 63 23.12 10.07 -0.90
CA LYS A 63 23.53 8.70 -1.21
C LYS A 63 24.07 7.98 0.02
N GLY A 64 24.92 8.65 0.82
CA GLY A 64 25.44 8.11 2.07
C GLY A 64 24.33 7.72 3.05
N ASP A 65 23.36 8.62 3.25
CA ASP A 65 22.19 8.37 4.11
C ASP A 65 21.33 7.22 3.60
N MET A 66 21.11 7.15 2.28
CA MET A 66 20.35 6.05 1.66
C MET A 66 21.07 4.70 1.86
N ILE A 67 22.36 4.60 1.60
CA ILE A 67 23.14 3.37 1.79
C ILE A 67 23.10 2.92 3.25
N LYS A 68 23.27 3.85 4.19
CA LYS A 68 23.14 3.55 5.62
C LYS A 68 21.73 3.05 5.96
N SER A 69 20.69 3.75 5.51
CA SER A 69 19.29 3.34 5.73
C SER A 69 18.97 1.95 5.13
N ARG A 70 19.60 1.59 4.01
CA ARG A 70 19.49 0.26 3.39
C ARG A 70 20.13 -0.82 4.26
N ALA A 71 21.33 -0.56 4.78
CA ALA A 71 21.99 -1.47 5.71
C ALA A 71 21.16 -1.69 6.97
N ASP A 72 20.65 -0.60 7.57
CA ASP A 72 19.76 -0.66 8.74
C ASP A 72 18.45 -1.42 8.45
N ALA A 73 17.92 -1.30 7.23
CA ALA A 73 16.71 -2.01 6.82
C ALA A 73 16.90 -3.54 6.83
N LYS A 74 18.06 -4.03 6.40
CA LYS A 74 18.39 -5.46 6.40
C LYS A 74 18.56 -6.05 7.81
N LEU A 75 18.83 -5.20 8.80
CA LEU A 75 18.92 -5.58 10.22
C LEU A 75 17.57 -5.54 10.96
N ASN A 76 16.51 -5.07 10.30
CA ASN A 76 15.20 -4.93 10.91
C ASN A 76 14.23 -5.99 10.38
N GLN A 77 13.73 -6.87 11.26
CA GLN A 77 12.84 -7.97 10.89
C GLN A 77 11.60 -7.51 10.13
N SER A 78 10.94 -6.45 10.61
CA SER A 78 9.72 -5.95 9.97
C SER A 78 9.99 -5.38 8.57
N ARG A 79 11.13 -4.72 8.37
CA ARG A 79 11.54 -4.21 7.04
C ARG A 79 11.91 -5.35 6.09
N CYS A 80 12.61 -6.39 6.58
CA CYS A 80 12.90 -7.61 5.81
C CYS A 80 11.60 -8.30 5.39
N PHE A 81 10.64 -8.42 6.32
CA PHE A 81 9.35 -9.02 6.02
C PHE A 81 8.54 -8.18 5.01
N GLY A 82 8.53 -6.86 5.15
CA GLY A 82 7.90 -5.97 4.16
C GLY A 82 8.53 -6.08 2.76
N ALA A 83 9.86 -6.30 2.68
CA ALA A 83 10.54 -6.56 1.42
C ALA A 83 10.13 -7.92 0.82
N LEU A 84 10.08 -8.99 1.63
CA LEU A 84 9.59 -10.30 1.22
C LEU A 84 8.14 -10.23 0.73
N GLN A 85 7.28 -9.55 1.46
CA GLN A 85 5.88 -9.33 1.09
C GLN A 85 5.76 -8.63 -0.27
N ARG A 86 6.51 -7.55 -0.48
CA ARG A 86 6.53 -6.83 -1.75
C ARG A 86 7.02 -7.70 -2.91
N TYR A 87 8.06 -8.52 -2.66
CA TYR A 87 8.59 -9.46 -3.63
C TYR A 87 7.56 -10.55 -4.00
N MET A 88 6.83 -11.09 -3.02
CA MET A 88 5.77 -12.07 -3.25
C MET A 88 4.61 -11.50 -4.07
N ILE A 89 4.18 -10.29 -3.75
CA ILE A 89 3.01 -9.65 -4.36
C ILE A 89 3.30 -9.17 -5.79
N TYR A 90 4.47 -8.59 -6.03
CA TYR A 90 4.80 -7.91 -7.30
C TYR A 90 5.88 -8.61 -8.13
N GLY A 91 6.65 -9.53 -7.55
CA GLY A 91 7.72 -10.26 -8.24
C GLY A 91 9.02 -9.48 -8.39
N SER A 92 10.05 -10.20 -8.86
CA SER A 92 11.41 -9.67 -9.02
C SER A 92 11.53 -8.55 -10.05
N ASP A 93 10.72 -8.59 -11.13
CA ASP A 93 10.75 -7.54 -12.16
C ASP A 93 10.31 -6.18 -11.59
N PHE A 94 9.30 -6.18 -10.74
CA PHE A 94 8.87 -4.98 -10.04
C PHE A 94 9.99 -4.42 -9.14
N ILE A 95 10.62 -5.28 -8.34
CA ILE A 95 11.72 -4.85 -7.45
C ILE A 95 12.85 -4.24 -8.29
N ARG A 96 13.28 -4.91 -9.35
CA ARG A 96 14.34 -4.44 -10.25
C ARG A 96 14.02 -3.08 -10.90
N ARG A 97 12.77 -2.82 -11.24
CA ARG A 97 12.34 -1.56 -11.88
C ARG A 97 12.12 -0.41 -10.90
N THR A 98 11.83 -0.71 -9.63
CA THR A 98 11.51 0.31 -8.63
C THR A 98 12.63 0.58 -7.64
N THR A 99 13.70 -0.22 -7.68
CA THR A 99 14.82 -0.10 -6.75
C THR A 99 16.14 -0.06 -7.51
N LEU A 100 16.92 0.97 -7.30
CA LEU A 100 18.29 1.03 -7.81
C LEU A 100 19.19 0.13 -6.96
N THR A 101 20.08 -0.61 -7.59
CA THR A 101 21.18 -1.27 -6.87
C THR A 101 22.13 -0.25 -6.26
N ASP A 102 22.92 -0.63 -5.26
CA ASP A 102 23.88 0.31 -4.63
C ASP A 102 24.89 0.87 -5.64
N PRO A 103 25.49 0.08 -6.56
CA PRO A 103 26.34 0.65 -7.61
C PRO A 103 25.60 1.64 -8.52
N ALA A 104 24.35 1.34 -8.90
CA ALA A 104 23.56 2.24 -9.73
C ALA A 104 23.21 3.54 -8.99
N LEU A 105 22.89 3.46 -7.69
CA LEU A 105 22.66 4.63 -6.85
C LEU A 105 23.93 5.49 -6.73
N GLN A 106 25.09 4.87 -6.49
CA GLN A 106 26.37 5.58 -6.40
C GLN A 106 26.77 6.25 -7.72
N GLY A 107 26.42 5.65 -8.85
CA GLY A 107 26.72 6.16 -10.19
C GLY A 107 25.83 7.32 -10.66
N LEU A 108 24.76 7.68 -9.93
CA LEU A 108 23.90 8.80 -10.32
C LEU A 108 24.62 10.13 -10.18
N THR A 109 24.31 11.09 -11.08
CA THR A 109 24.73 12.49 -10.99
C THR A 109 23.55 13.42 -10.72
N SER A 110 23.80 14.59 -10.19
CA SER A 110 22.76 15.57 -9.92
C SER A 110 22.12 16.09 -11.21
N GLU A 111 22.85 16.19 -12.32
CA GLU A 111 22.29 16.52 -13.63
C GLU A 111 21.26 15.46 -14.10
N GLN A 112 21.56 14.17 -13.90
CA GLN A 112 20.63 13.10 -14.27
C GLN A 112 19.33 13.18 -13.48
N LEU A 113 19.39 13.55 -12.19
CA LEU A 113 18.19 13.72 -11.36
C LEU A 113 17.38 14.94 -11.80
N LEU A 114 18.04 16.06 -12.08
CA LEU A 114 17.36 17.27 -12.59
C LEU A 114 16.72 17.03 -13.95
N ALA A 115 17.37 16.29 -14.85
CA ALA A 115 16.76 15.89 -16.12
C ALA A 115 15.47 15.07 -15.92
N LYS A 116 15.43 14.16 -14.90
CA LYS A 116 14.22 13.40 -14.56
C LYS A 116 13.09 14.29 -14.02
N ILE A 117 13.42 15.31 -13.25
CA ILE A 117 12.42 16.29 -12.77
C ILE A 117 11.85 17.07 -13.98
N GLY A 118 12.69 17.50 -14.90
CA GLY A 118 12.28 18.15 -16.15
C GLY A 118 11.35 17.27 -17.00
N ASP A 119 11.70 15.99 -17.16
CA ASP A 119 10.84 15.01 -17.86
C ASP A 119 9.46 14.89 -17.19
N LEU A 120 9.42 14.91 -15.86
CA LEU A 120 8.18 14.78 -15.10
C LEU A 120 7.26 15.99 -15.33
N MET A 121 7.80 17.18 -15.33
CA MET A 121 7.05 18.43 -15.59
C MET A 121 6.47 18.51 -17.01
N GLY A 122 7.02 17.75 -17.96
CA GLY A 122 6.48 17.60 -19.32
C GLY A 122 5.37 16.54 -19.45
N LYS A 123 4.90 15.92 -18.36
CA LYS A 123 3.87 14.88 -18.41
C LYS A 123 2.47 15.44 -18.19
N GLN A 124 1.48 14.73 -18.77
CA GLN A 124 0.08 14.98 -18.45
C GLN A 124 -0.17 14.80 -16.96
N HIS A 125 -0.89 15.74 -16.38
CA HIS A 125 -1.21 15.73 -14.95
C HIS A 125 -2.60 16.31 -14.69
N GLU A 126 -3.11 16.11 -13.49
CA GLU A 126 -4.35 16.68 -13.01
C GLU A 126 -4.05 17.67 -11.90
N VAL A 127 -4.76 18.77 -11.86
CA VAL A 127 -4.75 19.72 -10.76
C VAL A 127 -6.00 19.50 -9.92
N LEU A 128 -5.80 19.34 -8.63
CA LEU A 128 -6.87 19.18 -7.64
C LEU A 128 -6.83 20.40 -6.73
N TYR A 129 -7.97 21.04 -6.55
CA TYR A 129 -8.07 22.21 -5.68
C TYR A 129 -9.14 21.98 -4.61
N TYR A 130 -8.79 22.33 -3.38
CA TYR A 130 -9.71 22.44 -2.26
C TYR A 130 -9.49 23.79 -1.58
N GLY A 131 -10.47 24.66 -1.62
CA GLY A 131 -10.38 26.00 -1.05
C GLY A 131 -11.63 26.83 -1.30
N PRO A 132 -11.64 28.10 -0.88
CA PRO A 132 -12.82 28.98 -0.96
C PRO A 132 -13.04 29.60 -2.36
N GLN A 133 -12.06 29.57 -3.25
CA GLN A 133 -12.15 30.19 -4.58
C GLN A 133 -13.04 29.34 -5.49
N ASP A 134 -13.77 30.00 -6.38
CA ASP A 134 -14.56 29.33 -7.39
C ASP A 134 -13.71 28.79 -8.56
N GLU A 135 -14.34 28.02 -9.43
CA GLU A 135 -13.64 27.38 -10.56
C GLU A 135 -12.99 28.39 -11.53
N ALA A 136 -13.64 29.54 -11.74
CA ALA A 136 -13.14 30.57 -12.66
C ALA A 136 -11.89 31.26 -12.10
N GLU A 137 -11.91 31.56 -10.79
CA GLU A 137 -10.76 32.14 -10.08
C GLU A 137 -9.57 31.19 -10.06
N VAL A 138 -9.81 29.90 -9.78
CA VAL A 138 -8.76 28.86 -9.79
C VAL A 138 -8.17 28.69 -11.18
N LYS A 139 -9.00 28.62 -12.22
CA LYS A 139 -8.53 28.54 -13.62
C LYS A 139 -7.71 29.75 -14.02
N ALA A 140 -8.13 30.95 -13.62
CA ALA A 140 -7.38 32.18 -13.88
C ALA A 140 -6.01 32.19 -13.19
N ALA A 141 -5.95 31.75 -11.91
CA ALA A 141 -4.71 31.65 -11.18
C ALA A 141 -3.77 30.59 -11.80
N LEU A 142 -4.29 29.43 -12.19
CA LEU A 142 -3.50 28.40 -12.88
C LEU A 142 -2.97 28.93 -14.24
N ALA A 143 -3.80 29.60 -15.04
CA ALA A 143 -3.37 30.16 -16.31
C ALA A 143 -2.25 31.22 -16.14
N ALA A 144 -2.27 31.99 -15.05
CA ALA A 144 -1.28 33.02 -14.77
C ALA A 144 0.04 32.47 -14.18
N HIS A 145 -0.03 31.46 -13.32
CA HIS A 145 1.08 31.05 -12.47
C HIS A 145 1.57 29.60 -12.70
N HIS A 146 0.76 28.71 -13.30
CA HIS A 146 1.16 27.36 -13.60
C HIS A 146 1.71 27.22 -15.02
N LYS A 147 3.02 27.04 -15.15
CA LYS A 147 3.71 26.94 -16.42
C LYS A 147 3.63 25.51 -16.98
N VAL A 148 2.74 25.34 -17.95
CA VAL A 148 2.52 24.04 -18.59
C VAL A 148 3.15 24.05 -19.99
N ALA A 149 3.86 22.95 -20.34
CA ALA A 149 4.38 22.79 -21.70
C ALA A 149 3.23 22.68 -22.72
N ALA A 150 3.45 23.22 -23.93
CA ALA A 150 2.43 23.20 -24.99
C ALA A 150 2.04 21.74 -25.38
N ASP A 151 3.00 20.82 -25.36
CA ASP A 151 2.83 19.42 -25.74
C ASP A 151 3.14 18.49 -24.56
N LEU A 152 2.17 18.32 -23.65
CA LEU A 152 2.30 17.37 -22.54
C LEU A 152 2.29 15.93 -23.04
N GLN A 153 3.32 15.21 -22.67
CA GLN A 153 3.45 13.79 -22.99
C GLN A 153 2.55 12.94 -22.12
N PRO A 154 1.92 11.87 -22.64
CA PRO A 154 1.11 10.96 -21.83
C PRO A 154 1.95 10.27 -20.77
N LEU A 155 1.31 9.88 -19.68
CA LEU A 155 1.92 9.05 -18.65
C LEU A 155 2.29 7.69 -19.25
N GLY A 156 3.41 7.13 -18.81
CA GLY A 156 3.84 5.79 -19.18
C GLY A 156 2.85 4.71 -18.72
N LYS A 157 2.94 3.51 -19.30
CA LYS A 157 2.14 2.38 -18.85
C LYS A 157 2.55 1.95 -17.44
N LYS A 158 1.57 1.68 -16.59
CA LYS A 158 1.81 1.04 -15.29
C LYS A 158 2.41 -0.35 -15.53
N PHE A 159 3.49 -0.66 -14.80
CA PHE A 159 4.14 -1.98 -14.84
C PHE A 159 3.92 -2.77 -13.53
N SER A 160 3.30 -2.15 -12.54
CA SER A 160 2.96 -2.77 -11.26
C SER A 160 1.75 -3.67 -11.45
N THR A 161 1.98 -4.97 -11.56
CA THR A 161 0.93 -6.00 -11.62
C THR A 161 1.10 -6.96 -10.45
N LEU A 162 -0.02 -7.36 -9.88
CA LEU A 162 -0.03 -8.40 -8.85
C LEU A 162 0.38 -9.74 -9.48
N GLN A 163 1.23 -10.50 -8.79
CA GLN A 163 1.60 -11.84 -9.26
C GLN A 163 0.40 -12.79 -9.13
N PRO A 164 0.06 -13.58 -10.16
CA PRO A 164 -0.95 -14.62 -10.05
C PRO A 164 -0.46 -15.75 -9.12
N THR A 165 -1.42 -16.47 -8.54
CA THR A 165 -1.14 -17.63 -7.70
C THR A 165 -1.82 -18.87 -8.26
N ASP A 166 -1.13 -19.57 -9.14
CA ASP A 166 -1.67 -20.75 -9.85
C ASP A 166 -1.41 -22.05 -9.09
N GLU A 167 -0.39 -22.08 -8.24
CA GLU A 167 0.04 -23.22 -7.44
C GLU A 167 0.52 -22.80 -6.04
N ASN A 168 0.52 -23.75 -5.12
CA ASN A 168 1.11 -23.55 -3.80
C ASN A 168 2.64 -23.53 -3.91
N LYS A 169 3.28 -22.58 -3.25
CA LYS A 169 4.75 -22.53 -3.10
C LYS A 169 5.15 -21.83 -1.81
N VAL A 170 6.32 -22.16 -1.30
CA VAL A 170 6.90 -21.54 -0.11
C VAL A 170 8.05 -20.63 -0.53
N MET A 171 8.00 -19.36 -0.15
CA MET A 171 9.13 -18.44 -0.22
C MET A 171 9.73 -18.28 1.16
N LEU A 172 10.99 -18.66 1.30
CA LEU A 172 11.69 -18.71 2.59
C LEU A 172 12.87 -17.74 2.57
N ALA A 173 12.85 -16.78 3.51
CA ALA A 173 13.93 -15.83 3.72
C ALA A 173 14.55 -16.02 5.10
N GLN A 174 15.88 -16.04 5.18
CA GLN A 174 16.63 -16.18 6.43
C GLN A 174 16.56 -14.88 7.25
N TYR A 175 16.24 -15.03 8.52
CA TYR A 175 16.39 -13.98 9.53
C TYR A 175 16.60 -14.59 10.92
N ASP A 176 17.68 -14.23 11.59
CA ASP A 176 18.01 -14.73 12.93
C ASP A 176 17.10 -14.07 13.98
N ALA A 177 16.01 -14.76 14.31
CA ALA A 177 15.07 -14.37 15.37
C ALA A 177 14.36 -15.58 15.94
N LYS A 178 13.96 -15.50 17.22
CA LYS A 178 13.15 -16.56 17.88
C LYS A 178 11.67 -16.52 17.50
N GLN A 179 11.25 -15.49 16.81
CA GLN A 179 9.91 -15.32 16.27
C GLN A 179 9.98 -15.20 14.76
N LEU A 180 9.23 -16.02 14.06
CA LEU A 180 9.06 -15.92 12.62
C LEU A 180 7.86 -15.04 12.25
N TYR A 181 7.93 -14.47 11.06
CA TYR A 181 6.80 -13.85 10.38
C TYR A 181 6.37 -14.74 9.21
N TYR A 182 5.09 -15.06 9.18
CA TYR A 182 4.47 -15.88 8.16
C TYR A 182 3.36 -15.12 7.46
N MET A 183 3.25 -15.29 6.16
CA MET A 183 2.21 -14.69 5.33
C MET A 183 1.71 -15.68 4.28
N GLN A 184 0.40 -15.67 4.06
CA GLN A 184 -0.23 -16.25 2.88
C GLN A 184 -0.59 -15.12 1.90
N TYR A 185 -0.29 -15.32 0.64
CA TYR A 185 -0.72 -14.44 -0.45
C TYR A 185 -1.40 -15.27 -1.53
N SER A 186 -2.54 -14.79 -2.04
CA SER A 186 -3.25 -15.44 -3.12
C SER A 186 -3.94 -14.43 -4.03
N ASN A 187 -3.64 -14.50 -5.32
CA ASN A 187 -4.31 -13.74 -6.37
C ASN A 187 -4.81 -14.69 -7.46
N ARG A 188 -6.13 -14.78 -7.65
CA ARG A 188 -6.80 -15.59 -8.69
C ARG A 188 -7.21 -14.77 -9.92
N GLY A 189 -6.81 -13.49 -10.00
CA GLY A 189 -7.19 -12.57 -11.09
C GLY A 189 -8.64 -12.09 -11.03
N GLU A 190 -9.29 -12.20 -9.89
CA GLU A 190 -10.67 -11.75 -9.68
C GLU A 190 -10.73 -10.23 -9.67
N LYS A 191 -11.44 -9.64 -10.63
CA LYS A 191 -11.56 -8.19 -10.79
C LYS A 191 -12.55 -7.58 -9.80
N PHE A 192 -12.39 -6.28 -9.55
CA PHE A 192 -13.34 -5.53 -8.73
C PHE A 192 -14.78 -5.76 -9.17
N ASP A 193 -15.62 -6.11 -8.22
CA ASP A 193 -17.07 -6.30 -8.39
C ASP A 193 -17.81 -5.45 -7.37
N LEU A 194 -18.44 -4.38 -7.84
CA LEU A 194 -19.18 -3.45 -7.00
C LEU A 194 -20.31 -4.17 -6.22
N ALA A 195 -20.94 -5.18 -6.81
CA ALA A 195 -22.01 -5.92 -6.14
C ALA A 195 -21.51 -6.78 -4.98
N ALA A 196 -20.27 -7.27 -5.07
CA ALA A 196 -19.63 -8.07 -4.02
C ALA A 196 -18.97 -7.23 -2.92
N ASP A 197 -18.68 -5.95 -3.18
CA ASP A 197 -17.91 -5.09 -2.31
C ASP A 197 -18.49 -4.96 -0.88
N PRO A 198 -19.81 -4.76 -0.66
CA PRO A 198 -20.36 -4.72 0.70
C PRO A 198 -20.19 -6.04 1.46
N GLN A 199 -20.37 -7.18 0.77
CA GLN A 199 -20.21 -8.50 1.36
C GLN A 199 -18.75 -8.78 1.75
N ILE A 200 -17.79 -8.45 0.88
CA ILE A 200 -16.36 -8.57 1.16
C ILE A 200 -15.93 -7.67 2.29
N THR A 201 -16.47 -6.44 2.34
CA THR A 201 -16.16 -5.49 3.41
C THR A 201 -16.64 -6.01 4.77
N LEU A 202 -17.85 -6.54 4.86
CA LEU A 202 -18.38 -7.13 6.10
C LEU A 202 -17.64 -8.43 6.47
N TYR A 203 -17.26 -9.25 5.48
CA TYR A 203 -16.41 -10.42 5.70
C TYR A 203 -15.09 -10.03 6.34
N ASN A 204 -14.39 -9.03 5.83
CA ASN A 204 -13.13 -8.56 6.40
C ASN A 204 -13.29 -8.05 7.85
N GLU A 205 -14.40 -7.38 8.15
CA GLU A 205 -14.72 -6.89 9.50
C GLU A 205 -15.01 -8.04 10.48
N TYR A 206 -15.65 -9.11 10.01
CA TYR A 206 -15.94 -10.30 10.82
C TYR A 206 -14.71 -11.20 11.01
N PHE A 207 -14.02 -11.51 9.90
CA PHE A 207 -12.99 -12.55 9.89
C PHE A 207 -11.62 -12.02 10.29
N GLY A 208 -11.17 -10.85 9.76
CA GLY A 208 -9.75 -10.68 9.58
C GLY A 208 -8.96 -9.59 10.27
N GLY A 209 -9.50 -8.46 10.64
CA GLY A 209 -8.67 -7.26 10.82
C GLY A 209 -8.50 -6.67 12.22
N GLY A 210 -9.32 -7.02 13.19
CA GLY A 210 -9.33 -6.38 14.52
C GLY A 210 -9.33 -7.35 15.68
N MET A 211 -9.25 -6.84 16.89
CA MET A 211 -9.21 -7.67 18.12
C MET A 211 -10.46 -8.53 18.34
N ASN A 212 -11.59 -8.16 17.78
CA ASN A 212 -12.85 -8.91 17.90
C ASN A 212 -13.09 -9.87 16.73
N THR A 213 -12.16 -9.97 15.77
CA THR A 213 -12.32 -10.82 14.58
C THR A 213 -12.02 -12.27 14.88
N ILE A 214 -12.56 -13.16 14.05
CA ILE A 214 -12.35 -14.62 14.19
C ILE A 214 -10.86 -14.96 14.21
N VAL A 215 -10.06 -14.41 13.29
CA VAL A 215 -8.62 -14.69 13.23
C VAL A 215 -7.91 -14.34 14.53
N PHE A 216 -8.18 -13.16 15.08
CA PHE A 216 -7.52 -12.73 16.32
C PHE A 216 -7.96 -13.59 17.51
N GLN A 217 -9.26 -13.84 17.66
CA GLN A 217 -9.82 -14.62 18.75
C GLN A 217 -9.33 -16.07 18.73
N GLU A 218 -9.31 -16.70 17.56
CA GLU A 218 -8.87 -18.09 17.43
C GLU A 218 -7.34 -18.23 17.57
N MET A 219 -6.57 -17.40 16.89
CA MET A 219 -5.12 -17.58 16.82
C MET A 219 -4.39 -17.08 18.07
N ARG A 220 -4.84 -15.96 18.63
CA ARG A 220 -4.19 -15.35 19.79
C ARG A 220 -4.86 -15.74 21.10
N GLU A 221 -6.15 -15.48 21.25
CA GLU A 221 -6.84 -15.60 22.53
C GLU A 221 -7.13 -17.06 22.91
N ALA A 222 -7.70 -17.84 21.98
CA ALA A 222 -8.10 -19.21 22.27
C ALA A 222 -6.92 -20.21 22.25
N ARG A 223 -6.03 -20.09 21.27
CA ARG A 223 -4.96 -21.08 21.02
C ARG A 223 -3.58 -20.63 21.46
N GLY A 224 -3.35 -19.33 21.72
CA GLY A 224 -2.05 -18.79 22.13
C GLY A 224 -0.92 -19.06 21.12
N LEU A 225 -1.27 -19.16 19.84
CA LEU A 225 -0.33 -19.52 18.76
C LEU A 225 0.35 -18.29 18.13
N ALA A 226 -0.22 -17.11 18.26
CA ALA A 226 0.31 -15.92 17.61
C ALA A 226 0.26 -14.71 18.53
N TYR A 227 1.30 -13.87 18.48
CA TYR A 227 1.28 -12.54 19.08
C TYR A 227 0.44 -11.57 18.28
N SER A 228 0.54 -11.67 16.95
CA SER A 228 -0.26 -10.90 16.00
C SER A 228 -0.72 -11.81 14.88
N ALA A 229 -2.01 -11.74 14.54
CA ALA A 229 -2.59 -12.46 13.42
C ALA A 229 -3.69 -11.60 12.78
N TRP A 230 -3.73 -11.60 11.46
CA TRP A 230 -4.80 -10.95 10.69
C TRP A 230 -4.95 -11.61 9.32
N ALA A 231 -6.11 -11.41 8.72
CA ALA A 231 -6.38 -11.79 7.33
C ALA A 231 -7.21 -10.72 6.65
N ASN A 232 -7.07 -10.59 5.34
CA ASN A 232 -7.81 -9.59 4.57
C ASN A 232 -7.95 -10.00 3.11
N LEU A 233 -9.15 -9.93 2.57
CA LEU A 233 -9.37 -9.90 1.14
C LEU A 233 -9.25 -8.44 0.67
N ALA A 234 -8.09 -8.09 0.12
CA ALA A 234 -7.75 -6.73 -0.27
C ALA A 234 -8.61 -6.27 -1.45
N ILE A 235 -9.26 -5.13 -1.26
CA ILE A 235 -10.14 -4.54 -2.26
C ILE A 235 -9.31 -3.63 -3.17
N PRO A 236 -9.37 -3.80 -4.50
CA PRO A 236 -8.59 -2.99 -5.43
C PRO A 236 -8.97 -1.52 -5.37
N THR A 237 -8.05 -0.66 -5.75
CA THR A 237 -8.24 0.81 -5.77
C THR A 237 -8.83 1.34 -7.08
N ASN A 238 -8.98 0.47 -8.09
CA ASN A 238 -9.56 0.81 -9.39
C ASN A 238 -10.35 -0.38 -9.96
N ALA A 239 -11.27 -0.11 -10.88
CA ALA A 239 -12.18 -1.11 -11.46
C ALA A 239 -11.50 -2.24 -12.26
N LYS A 240 -10.23 -2.06 -12.66
CA LYS A 240 -9.46 -3.08 -13.39
C LYS A 240 -8.52 -3.86 -12.46
N GLY A 241 -8.44 -3.48 -11.19
CA GLY A 241 -7.61 -4.13 -10.19
C GLY A 241 -8.15 -5.49 -9.77
N ASP A 242 -7.27 -6.33 -9.25
CA ASP A 242 -7.62 -7.65 -8.73
C ASP A 242 -7.86 -7.59 -7.22
N TYR A 243 -8.84 -8.38 -6.75
CA TYR A 243 -8.85 -8.81 -5.36
C TYR A 243 -7.69 -9.75 -5.11
N TYR A 244 -7.05 -9.62 -3.97
CA TYR A 244 -6.08 -10.59 -3.52
C TYR A 244 -6.22 -10.84 -2.02
N TYR A 245 -6.00 -12.08 -1.61
CA TYR A 245 -6.10 -12.46 -0.21
C TYR A 245 -4.70 -12.43 0.43
N MET A 246 -4.65 -11.88 1.62
CA MET A 246 -3.47 -11.92 2.48
C MET A 246 -3.84 -12.34 3.88
N ALA A 247 -2.96 -13.12 4.50
CA ALA A 247 -3.05 -13.45 5.90
C ALA A 247 -1.66 -13.45 6.53
N PHE A 248 -1.55 -13.04 7.77
CA PHE A 248 -0.30 -12.86 8.49
C PHE A 248 -0.37 -13.46 9.88
N ILE A 249 0.74 -14.06 10.30
CA ILE A 249 0.95 -14.52 11.68
C ILE A 249 2.38 -14.18 12.10
N ALA A 250 2.52 -13.61 13.30
CA ALA A 250 3.79 -13.57 14.03
C ALA A 250 3.75 -14.63 15.13
N THR A 251 4.62 -15.65 15.06
CA THR A 251 4.65 -16.76 16.00
C THR A 251 6.08 -17.20 16.35
N GLN A 252 6.25 -17.98 17.38
CA GLN A 252 7.54 -18.59 17.72
C GLN A 252 7.92 -19.67 16.70
N ASN A 253 9.23 -19.83 16.43
CA ASN A 253 9.72 -20.77 15.43
C ASN A 253 9.23 -22.21 15.69
N ASP A 254 9.22 -22.66 16.95
CA ASP A 254 8.77 -23.98 17.38
C ASP A 254 7.25 -24.20 17.29
N LYS A 255 6.46 -23.12 17.13
CA LYS A 255 5.00 -23.16 16.95
C LYS A 255 4.56 -23.05 15.50
N MET A 256 5.48 -22.87 14.57
CA MET A 256 5.19 -22.60 13.15
C MET A 256 4.16 -23.56 12.56
N GLN A 257 4.41 -24.86 12.63
CA GLN A 257 3.50 -25.87 12.06
C GLN A 257 2.10 -25.76 12.65
N LYS A 258 1.98 -25.73 13.98
CA LYS A 258 0.68 -25.62 14.65
C LYS A 258 -0.06 -24.34 14.30
N ALA A 259 0.67 -23.23 14.14
CA ALA A 259 0.08 -21.95 13.78
C ALA A 259 -0.44 -21.96 12.34
N ILE A 260 0.30 -22.53 11.40
CA ILE A 260 -0.11 -22.65 9.99
C ILE A 260 -1.33 -23.59 9.88
N GLU A 261 -1.29 -24.75 10.50
CA GLU A 261 -2.40 -25.73 10.49
C GLU A 261 -3.68 -25.13 11.10
N ALA A 262 -3.57 -24.44 12.24
CA ALA A 262 -4.71 -23.77 12.86
C ALA A 262 -5.28 -22.65 11.98
N PHE A 263 -4.41 -21.94 11.27
CA PHE A 263 -4.85 -20.89 10.38
C PHE A 263 -5.56 -21.45 9.15
N ASP A 264 -5.01 -22.50 8.53
CA ASP A 264 -5.64 -23.21 7.43
C ASP A 264 -6.99 -23.85 7.83
N GLU A 265 -7.09 -24.34 9.08
CA GLU A 265 -8.35 -24.83 9.62
C GLU A 265 -9.42 -23.75 9.63
N ILE A 266 -9.14 -22.57 10.20
CA ILE A 266 -10.16 -21.49 10.27
C ILE A 266 -10.45 -20.84 8.92
N ILE A 267 -9.52 -20.90 7.96
CA ILE A 267 -9.77 -20.47 6.58
C ILE A 267 -10.69 -21.43 5.86
N ASN A 268 -10.50 -22.75 6.03
CA ASN A 268 -11.30 -23.76 5.35
C ASN A 268 -12.62 -24.05 6.07
N ASN A 269 -12.64 -23.92 7.39
CA ASN A 269 -13.80 -24.18 8.25
C ASN A 269 -14.00 -22.98 9.17
N MET A 270 -14.43 -21.86 8.58
CA MET A 270 -14.60 -20.59 9.32
C MET A 270 -15.52 -20.79 10.52
N PRO A 271 -15.06 -20.50 11.75
CA PRO A 271 -15.93 -20.51 12.93
C PRO A 271 -17.13 -19.59 12.77
N GLU A 272 -18.31 -20.08 13.16
CA GLU A 272 -19.55 -19.35 13.09
C GLU A 272 -19.93 -18.84 14.48
N SER A 273 -20.17 -17.53 14.61
CA SER A 273 -20.58 -16.89 15.83
C SER A 273 -21.50 -15.72 15.53
N GLU A 274 -22.79 -15.87 15.81
CA GLU A 274 -23.76 -14.78 15.69
C GLU A 274 -23.34 -13.56 16.50
N LYS A 275 -22.84 -13.77 17.72
CA LYS A 275 -22.35 -12.70 18.57
C LYS A 275 -21.19 -11.93 17.93
N ALA A 276 -20.21 -12.62 17.37
CA ALA A 276 -19.08 -11.97 16.68
C ALA A 276 -19.55 -11.25 15.40
N PHE A 277 -20.52 -11.82 14.68
CA PHE A 277 -21.14 -11.21 13.53
C PHE A 277 -21.86 -9.92 13.87
N ASP A 278 -22.68 -9.93 14.92
CA ASP A 278 -23.40 -8.72 15.38
C ASP A 278 -22.43 -7.60 15.75
N ILE A 279 -21.36 -7.93 16.47
CA ILE A 279 -20.30 -6.96 16.82
C ILE A 279 -19.63 -6.40 15.57
N ALA A 280 -19.25 -7.24 14.61
CA ALA A 280 -18.59 -6.81 13.37
C ALA A 280 -19.52 -5.92 12.51
N LYS A 281 -20.77 -6.33 12.36
CA LYS A 281 -21.79 -5.59 11.62
C LYS A 281 -22.06 -4.22 12.26
N GLU A 282 -22.24 -4.17 13.57
CA GLU A 282 -22.46 -2.93 14.28
C GLU A 282 -21.25 -2.00 14.23
N ALA A 283 -20.03 -2.54 14.36
CA ALA A 283 -18.80 -1.77 14.21
C ALA A 283 -18.67 -1.16 12.81
N LEU A 284 -18.95 -1.93 11.75
CA LEU A 284 -18.95 -1.43 10.37
C LEU A 284 -19.98 -0.32 10.16
N ILE A 285 -21.21 -0.54 10.58
CA ILE A 285 -22.30 0.44 10.44
C ILE A 285 -22.00 1.71 11.22
N SER A 286 -21.52 1.58 12.46
CA SER A 286 -21.15 2.72 13.31
C SER A 286 -20.02 3.53 12.71
N ARG A 287 -18.98 2.87 12.22
CA ARG A 287 -17.84 3.52 11.54
C ARG A 287 -18.33 4.30 10.31
N LEU A 288 -19.10 3.68 9.43
CA LEU A 288 -19.63 4.34 8.22
C LEU A 288 -20.56 5.50 8.54
N ARG A 289 -21.33 5.43 9.64
CA ARG A 289 -22.21 6.50 10.10
C ARG A 289 -21.44 7.70 10.64
N THR A 290 -20.32 7.47 11.30
CA THR A 290 -19.54 8.50 11.99
C THR A 290 -18.37 9.05 11.14
N GLU A 291 -17.90 8.29 10.16
CA GLU A 291 -16.84 8.72 9.24
C GLU A 291 -17.26 9.99 8.49
N ARG A 292 -16.36 10.95 8.47
CA ARG A 292 -16.54 12.21 7.73
C ARG A 292 -15.34 12.44 6.83
N THR A 293 -15.64 12.66 5.57
CA THR A 293 -14.64 13.15 4.63
C THR A 293 -14.49 14.65 4.83
N VAL A 294 -13.34 15.08 5.29
CA VAL A 294 -13.07 16.49 5.63
C VAL A 294 -11.93 17.05 4.80
N LYS A 295 -11.93 18.36 4.59
CA LYS A 295 -10.91 19.11 3.84
C LYS A 295 -10.68 18.50 2.45
N ASP A 296 -9.42 18.45 2.04
CA ASP A 296 -8.94 17.89 0.77
C ASP A 296 -9.21 16.36 0.64
N GLY A 297 -9.52 15.65 1.71
CA GLY A 297 -9.98 14.26 1.66
C GLY A 297 -11.17 14.04 0.71
N VAL A 298 -11.96 15.08 0.44
CA VAL A 298 -13.04 15.07 -0.57
C VAL A 298 -12.49 14.79 -1.97
N LEU A 299 -11.34 15.36 -2.32
CA LEU A 299 -10.68 15.18 -3.62
C LEU A 299 -10.23 13.73 -3.81
N TRP A 300 -9.59 13.17 -2.79
CA TRP A 300 -9.12 11.78 -2.82
C TRP A 300 -10.28 10.77 -2.82
N SER A 301 -11.37 11.09 -2.13
CA SER A 301 -12.60 10.29 -2.18
C SER A 301 -13.20 10.30 -3.58
N TYR A 302 -13.24 11.47 -4.24
CA TYR A 302 -13.71 11.59 -5.62
C TYR A 302 -12.84 10.80 -6.60
N ILE A 303 -11.51 10.90 -6.51
CA ILE A 303 -10.60 10.13 -7.38
C ILE A 303 -10.81 8.64 -7.20
N ARG A 304 -10.91 8.15 -5.97
CA ARG A 304 -11.16 6.74 -5.69
C ARG A 304 -12.50 6.28 -6.26
N MET A 305 -13.54 7.10 -6.11
CA MET A 305 -14.84 6.83 -6.68
C MET A 305 -14.77 6.75 -8.21
N ARG A 306 -14.14 7.72 -8.87
CA ARG A 306 -13.90 7.74 -10.32
C ARG A 306 -13.13 6.51 -10.80
N ASP A 307 -12.03 6.18 -10.15
CA ASP A 307 -11.16 5.07 -10.53
C ASP A 307 -11.84 3.69 -10.35
N LEU A 308 -12.79 3.58 -9.40
CA LEU A 308 -13.64 2.40 -9.22
C LEU A 308 -14.88 2.40 -10.14
N GLY A 309 -15.13 3.48 -10.90
CA GLY A 309 -16.30 3.61 -11.75
C GLY A 309 -17.61 3.81 -10.97
N LEU A 310 -17.54 4.40 -9.78
CA LEU A 310 -18.70 4.64 -8.93
C LEU A 310 -19.33 6.00 -9.23
N THR A 311 -20.65 6.08 -9.08
CA THR A 311 -21.44 7.33 -9.21
C THR A 311 -21.75 7.96 -7.85
N GLU A 312 -21.55 7.20 -6.76
CA GLU A 312 -21.80 7.63 -5.39
C GLU A 312 -20.65 7.17 -4.48
N PRO A 313 -20.46 7.79 -3.29
CA PRO A 313 -19.45 7.36 -2.35
C PRO A 313 -19.62 5.87 -1.97
N ARG A 314 -18.53 5.11 -2.07
CA ARG A 314 -18.49 3.68 -1.79
C ARG A 314 -19.14 3.31 -0.44
N GLY A 315 -18.90 4.11 0.60
CA GLY A 315 -19.43 3.88 1.93
C GLY A 315 -20.96 3.89 2.02
N LYS A 316 -21.65 4.64 1.12
CA LYS A 316 -23.11 4.68 1.09
C LYS A 316 -23.70 3.30 0.75
N GLN A 317 -23.24 2.67 -0.35
CA GLN A 317 -23.70 1.36 -0.74
C GLN A 317 -23.40 0.28 0.30
N ILE A 318 -22.19 0.34 0.89
CA ILE A 318 -21.80 -0.60 1.96
C ILE A 318 -22.73 -0.44 3.16
N PHE A 319 -23.00 0.81 3.59
CA PHE A 319 -23.88 1.10 4.72
C PHE A 319 -25.30 0.56 4.49
N GLU A 320 -25.89 0.81 3.32
CA GLU A 320 -27.25 0.36 2.99
C GLU A 320 -27.36 -1.17 2.96
N LYS A 321 -26.38 -1.83 2.33
CA LYS A 321 -26.36 -3.29 2.18
C LYS A 321 -26.02 -4.01 3.50
N ALA A 322 -25.06 -3.52 4.25
CA ALA A 322 -24.62 -4.14 5.52
C ALA A 322 -25.77 -4.27 6.53
N GLN A 323 -26.71 -3.31 6.55
CA GLN A 323 -27.87 -3.37 7.45
C GLN A 323 -28.75 -4.60 7.24
N GLN A 324 -28.80 -5.12 6.01
CA GLN A 324 -29.64 -6.26 5.63
C GLN A 324 -28.89 -7.59 5.63
N MET A 325 -27.55 -7.57 5.70
CA MET A 325 -26.71 -8.77 5.66
C MET A 325 -26.83 -9.59 6.94
N THR A 326 -26.64 -10.87 6.79
CA THR A 326 -26.67 -11.90 7.82
C THR A 326 -25.33 -12.65 7.88
N LEU A 327 -25.12 -13.50 8.88
CA LEU A 327 -23.95 -14.37 8.96
C LEU A 327 -23.87 -15.29 7.73
N ALA A 328 -24.99 -15.68 7.13
CA ALA A 328 -25.01 -16.48 5.91
C ALA A 328 -24.33 -15.76 4.72
N ASP A 329 -24.44 -14.43 4.63
CA ASP A 329 -23.76 -13.65 3.59
C ASP A 329 -22.24 -13.66 3.79
N VAL A 330 -21.78 -13.59 5.04
CA VAL A 330 -20.35 -13.69 5.38
C VAL A 330 -19.81 -15.09 5.07
N LYS A 331 -20.60 -16.16 5.34
CA LYS A 331 -20.26 -17.54 4.93
C LYS A 331 -20.17 -17.67 3.42
N ALA A 332 -21.10 -17.10 2.69
CA ALA A 332 -21.08 -17.11 1.22
C ALA A 332 -19.84 -16.38 0.68
N ALA A 333 -19.41 -15.29 1.33
CA ALA A 333 -18.16 -14.62 0.98
C ALA A 333 -16.93 -15.52 1.23
N GLN A 334 -16.86 -16.19 2.38
CA GLN A 334 -15.80 -17.16 2.69
C GLN A 334 -15.71 -18.25 1.63
N GLU A 335 -16.82 -18.90 1.29
CA GLU A 335 -16.88 -19.99 0.31
C GLU A 335 -16.45 -19.51 -1.09
N LYS A 336 -16.95 -18.36 -1.52
CA LYS A 336 -16.70 -17.84 -2.87
C LYS A 336 -15.30 -17.25 -3.02
N TRP A 337 -14.88 -16.43 -2.06
CA TRP A 337 -13.72 -15.54 -2.23
C TRP A 337 -12.46 -16.03 -1.53
N VAL A 338 -12.55 -16.90 -0.53
CA VAL A 338 -11.40 -17.26 0.32
C VAL A 338 -11.09 -18.74 0.31
N LYS A 339 -12.08 -19.60 0.46
CA LYS A 339 -11.86 -21.04 0.53
C LYS A 339 -11.26 -21.63 -0.76
N GLY A 340 -10.39 -22.63 -0.60
CA GLY A 340 -9.83 -23.39 -1.72
C GLY A 340 -8.82 -22.62 -2.59
N ARG A 341 -8.25 -21.52 -2.08
CA ARG A 341 -7.19 -20.79 -2.78
C ARG A 341 -5.89 -21.58 -2.81
N LYS A 342 -5.07 -21.29 -3.80
CA LYS A 342 -3.64 -21.58 -3.79
C LYS A 342 -2.90 -20.42 -3.17
N TYR A 343 -1.76 -20.70 -2.51
CA TYR A 343 -1.03 -19.67 -1.77
C TYR A 343 0.45 -19.64 -2.11
N VAL A 344 1.01 -18.45 -2.13
CA VAL A 344 2.43 -18.25 -1.87
C VAL A 344 2.56 -18.05 -0.36
N TYR A 345 3.26 -18.96 0.29
CA TYR A 345 3.55 -18.92 1.72
C TYR A 345 4.91 -18.23 1.92
N GLY A 346 4.91 -17.01 2.45
CA GLY A 346 6.12 -16.27 2.75
C GLY A 346 6.53 -16.46 4.20
N ILE A 347 7.76 -16.86 4.43
CA ILE A 347 8.30 -17.10 5.79
C ILE A 347 9.61 -16.34 5.94
N LEU A 348 9.68 -15.53 6.97
CA LEU A 348 10.90 -14.88 7.43
C LEU A 348 11.23 -15.37 8.84
N GLY A 349 12.30 -16.12 9.01
CA GLY A 349 12.71 -16.68 10.29
C GLY A 349 14.06 -17.37 10.21
N ASP A 350 14.52 -17.92 11.34
CA ASP A 350 15.77 -18.68 11.36
C ASP A 350 15.55 -20.07 10.77
N ILE A 351 16.06 -20.28 9.56
CA ILE A 351 15.87 -21.51 8.80
C ILE A 351 16.35 -22.75 9.59
N GLN A 352 17.32 -22.59 10.47
CA GLN A 352 17.83 -23.70 11.29
C GLN A 352 16.82 -24.18 12.34
N ASP A 353 15.93 -23.28 12.78
CA ASP A 353 14.89 -23.59 13.77
C ASP A 353 13.58 -24.07 13.12
N LEU A 354 13.46 -24.10 11.77
CA LEU A 354 12.21 -24.41 11.08
C LEU A 354 12.13 -25.87 10.60
N ASP A 355 10.94 -26.46 10.67
CA ASP A 355 10.67 -27.78 10.07
C ASP A 355 10.49 -27.65 8.54
N LEU A 356 11.59 -27.81 7.81
CA LEU A 356 11.58 -27.78 6.35
C LEU A 356 10.83 -28.96 5.72
N ASN A 357 10.70 -30.10 6.41
CA ASN A 357 9.93 -31.22 5.89
C ASN A 357 8.44 -30.91 5.91
N TYR A 358 7.97 -30.29 6.98
CA TYR A 358 6.60 -29.78 7.02
C TYR A 358 6.37 -28.71 5.92
N LEU A 359 7.26 -27.74 5.77
CA LEU A 359 7.12 -26.70 4.74
C LEU A 359 7.04 -27.26 3.32
N LYS A 360 7.76 -28.36 3.00
CA LYS A 360 7.65 -29.06 1.71
C LYS A 360 6.26 -29.64 1.46
N THR A 361 5.48 -29.92 2.50
CA THR A 361 4.10 -30.41 2.33
C THR A 361 3.15 -29.31 1.85
N LEU A 362 3.48 -28.04 2.11
CA LEU A 362 2.71 -26.89 1.65
C LEU A 362 2.96 -26.59 0.16
N GLY A 363 4.17 -26.90 -0.35
CA GLY A 363 4.57 -26.68 -1.73
C GLY A 363 6.08 -26.67 -1.89
N PRO A 364 6.59 -26.53 -3.12
CA PRO A 364 8.02 -26.41 -3.37
C PRO A 364 8.59 -25.18 -2.67
N ILE A 365 9.76 -25.34 -2.03
CA ILE A 365 10.45 -24.27 -1.31
C ILE A 365 11.40 -23.54 -2.26
N GLN A 366 11.22 -22.23 -2.33
CA GLN A 366 12.15 -21.28 -2.94
C GLN A 366 12.77 -20.43 -1.82
N THR A 367 14.06 -20.60 -1.58
CA THR A 367 14.80 -19.69 -0.70
C THR A 367 15.13 -18.41 -1.48
N VAL A 368 14.88 -17.25 -0.85
CA VAL A 368 15.19 -15.93 -1.39
C VAL A 368 16.16 -15.20 -0.46
N THR A 369 17.10 -14.47 -1.05
CA THR A 369 18.10 -13.70 -0.29
C THR A 369 17.58 -12.29 0.05
N GLN A 370 18.23 -11.63 1.00
CA GLN A 370 17.92 -10.22 1.31
C GLN A 370 18.16 -9.33 0.08
N GLU A 371 19.22 -9.59 -0.69
CA GLU A 371 19.52 -8.85 -1.91
C GLU A 371 18.40 -8.97 -2.95
N GLU A 372 17.84 -10.17 -3.13
CA GLU A 372 16.74 -10.39 -4.06
C GLU A 372 15.46 -9.65 -3.64
N ILE A 373 15.08 -9.75 -2.36
CA ILE A 373 13.81 -9.15 -1.89
C ILE A 373 13.90 -7.62 -1.73
N PHE A 374 15.07 -7.07 -1.43
CA PHE A 374 15.28 -5.64 -1.35
C PHE A 374 15.64 -5.01 -2.72
N GLY A 375 16.38 -5.72 -3.58
CA GLY A 375 16.86 -5.24 -4.86
C GLY A 375 18.18 -4.46 -4.79
N TYR A 376 18.89 -4.51 -3.62
CA TYR A 376 20.18 -3.85 -3.38
C TYR A 376 21.06 -4.61 -2.41
#